data_e5f651f86c52824f92aa715729309752
#
_entry.id   e5f651f86c52824f92aa715729309752
#
_cell.length_a   1.000
_cell.length_b   1.000
_cell.length_c   1.000
_cell.angle_alpha   90.00
_cell.angle_beta   90.00
_cell.angle_gamma   90.00
#
_symmetry.space_group_name_H-M   'P 1'
#
loop_
_entity.id
_entity.type
_entity.pdbx_description
1 polymer ?
#
loop_
_entity_poly.entity_id
_entity_poly.type
_entity_poly.pdbx_seq_one_letter_code
_entity_poly.pdbx_strand_id
1 'polypeptide(L)'
;MITVVVLYHSSHGSVEAMANEISDTLAFHGADVRLRTFEQRYNYDQVITKQDLIDCDALAFGTPTRFGMMAAQAKTFWETTSDLWLKGQLIDKPACVFSSSSSMHGGNEATLLNLSLPLLHHGMMLLGVPYDVPELLDTTSGGTPYGASHVAGKDNSNQLSECEKRICRAVGTRLFNIASKLK
;
A
#
# COMPACT_ATOMS: atom_id res chain seq x y z
N MET A 1 -11.78 5.75 -17.15
CA MET A 1 -11.84 5.01 -15.86
C MET A 1 -10.43 4.99 -15.30
N ILE A 2 -10.24 5.21 -14.00
CA ILE A 2 -8.93 5.17 -13.34
C ILE A 2 -8.63 3.72 -12.97
N THR A 3 -7.47 3.20 -13.37
CA THR A 3 -7.01 1.86 -13.02
C THR A 3 -6.01 1.97 -11.87
N VAL A 4 -6.29 1.31 -10.75
CA VAL A 4 -5.42 1.32 -9.57
C VAL A 4 -4.98 -0.11 -9.24
N VAL A 5 -3.68 -0.32 -9.14
CA VAL A 5 -3.12 -1.56 -8.61
C VAL A 5 -3.01 -1.45 -7.09
N VAL A 6 -3.57 -2.41 -6.37
CA VAL A 6 -3.35 -2.60 -4.94
C VAL A 6 -2.48 -3.85 -4.78
N LEU A 7 -1.19 -3.62 -4.56
CA LEU A 7 -0.16 -4.65 -4.50
C LEU A 7 0.22 -4.93 -3.06
N TYR A 8 0.09 -6.18 -2.62
CA TYR A 8 0.40 -6.51 -1.24
C TYR A 8 1.03 -7.90 -1.06
N HIS A 9 1.73 -8.06 0.07
CA HIS A 9 2.06 -9.35 0.68
C HIS A 9 1.45 -9.40 2.07
N SER A 10 0.84 -10.51 2.44
CA SER A 10 0.29 -10.72 3.79
C SER A 10 0.61 -12.11 4.28
N SER A 11 1.23 -12.24 5.46
CA SER A 11 1.57 -13.54 6.05
C SER A 11 0.43 -14.12 6.90
N HIS A 12 -0.34 -13.24 7.58
CA HIS A 12 -1.35 -13.62 8.56
C HIS A 12 -2.70 -12.88 8.37
N GLY A 13 -2.92 -12.27 7.21
CA GLY A 13 -4.18 -11.59 6.88
C GLY A 13 -4.22 -10.10 7.23
N SER A 14 -3.35 -9.57 8.09
CA SER A 14 -3.42 -8.16 8.53
C SER A 14 -3.24 -7.16 7.39
N VAL A 15 -2.21 -7.33 6.56
CA VAL A 15 -1.98 -6.45 5.39
C VAL A 15 -3.05 -6.67 4.33
N GLU A 16 -3.56 -7.89 4.18
CA GLU A 16 -4.69 -8.21 3.29
C GLU A 16 -5.96 -7.45 3.71
N ALA A 17 -6.27 -7.39 5.01
CA ALA A 17 -7.41 -6.62 5.51
C ALA A 17 -7.27 -5.13 5.17
N MET A 18 -6.07 -4.55 5.29
CA MET A 18 -5.80 -3.17 4.88
C MET A 18 -5.96 -2.99 3.36
N ALA A 19 -5.43 -3.93 2.57
CA ALA A 19 -5.54 -3.91 1.12
C ALA A 19 -7.01 -3.94 0.67
N ASN A 20 -7.85 -4.73 1.34
CA ASN A 20 -9.29 -4.80 1.06
C ASN A 20 -9.99 -3.47 1.39
N GLU A 21 -9.73 -2.85 2.56
CA GLU A 21 -10.31 -1.53 2.91
C GLU A 21 -9.94 -0.44 1.88
N ILE A 22 -8.69 -0.45 1.39
CA ILE A 22 -8.23 0.47 0.35
C ILE A 22 -8.93 0.16 -0.97
N SER A 23 -9.00 -1.12 -1.35
CA SER A 23 -9.62 -1.58 -2.60
C SER A 23 -11.11 -1.26 -2.68
N ASP A 24 -11.84 -1.52 -1.59
CA ASP A 24 -13.27 -1.23 -1.49
C ASP A 24 -13.55 0.28 -1.62
N THR A 25 -12.68 1.10 -1.01
CA THR A 25 -12.77 2.56 -1.12
C THR A 25 -12.50 3.03 -2.56
N LEU A 26 -11.49 2.50 -3.21
CA LEU A 26 -11.18 2.81 -4.61
C LEU A 26 -12.32 2.42 -5.54
N ALA A 27 -12.88 1.22 -5.35
CA ALA A 27 -14.02 0.73 -6.12
C ALA A 27 -15.29 1.59 -5.88
N PHE A 28 -15.54 2.02 -4.64
CA PHE A 28 -16.63 2.94 -4.30
C PHE A 28 -16.53 4.27 -5.08
N HIS A 29 -15.32 4.76 -5.31
CA HIS A 29 -15.06 5.95 -6.14
C HIS A 29 -15.10 5.68 -7.65
N GLY A 30 -15.29 4.44 -8.09
CA GLY A 30 -15.41 4.06 -9.50
C GLY A 30 -14.07 3.73 -10.20
N ALA A 31 -13.03 3.37 -9.43
CA ALA A 31 -11.79 2.86 -10.01
C ALA A 31 -11.94 1.42 -10.51
N ASP A 32 -11.20 1.07 -11.56
CA ASP A 32 -10.87 -0.31 -11.92
C ASP A 32 -9.75 -0.78 -10.99
N VAL A 33 -10.09 -1.56 -9.97
CA VAL A 33 -9.16 -2.00 -8.94
C VAL A 33 -8.56 -3.35 -9.30
N ARG A 34 -7.24 -3.41 -9.41
CA ARG A 34 -6.48 -4.64 -9.63
C ARG A 34 -5.74 -5.04 -8.36
N LEU A 35 -6.36 -5.92 -7.58
CA LEU A 35 -5.73 -6.49 -6.40
C LEU A 35 -4.67 -7.51 -6.82
N ARG A 36 -3.43 -7.37 -6.36
CA ARG A 36 -2.27 -8.19 -6.76
C ARG A 36 -1.43 -8.61 -5.57
N THR A 37 -0.85 -9.81 -5.69
CA THR A 37 0.13 -10.35 -4.74
C THR A 37 1.46 -10.65 -5.44
N PHE A 38 2.53 -10.92 -4.69
CA PHE A 38 3.84 -11.25 -5.27
C PHE A 38 3.99 -12.74 -5.60
N GLU A 39 3.18 -13.58 -4.99
CA GLU A 39 3.19 -15.04 -5.14
C GLU A 39 1.78 -15.60 -5.01
N GLN A 40 1.48 -16.68 -5.70
CA GLN A 40 0.21 -17.37 -5.58
C GLN A 40 0.22 -18.25 -4.32
N ARG A 41 -0.50 -17.82 -3.30
CA ARG A 41 -0.71 -18.59 -2.05
C ARG A 41 -2.07 -19.29 -2.03
N TYR A 42 -3.06 -18.67 -2.68
CA TYR A 42 -4.42 -19.18 -2.81
C TYR A 42 -4.86 -19.15 -4.26
N ASN A 43 -5.86 -19.96 -4.62
CA ASN A 43 -6.35 -20.05 -6.00
C ASN A 43 -6.95 -18.74 -6.56
N TYR A 44 -7.33 -17.81 -5.68
CA TYR A 44 -7.87 -16.50 -6.06
C TYR A 44 -6.78 -15.41 -6.18
N ASP A 45 -5.54 -15.70 -5.77
CA ASP A 45 -4.46 -14.74 -5.87
C ASP A 45 -4.11 -14.45 -7.32
N GLN A 46 -3.99 -13.16 -7.63
CA GLN A 46 -3.50 -12.69 -8.91
C GLN A 46 -2.11 -12.12 -8.73
N VAL A 47 -1.13 -12.80 -9.31
CA VAL A 47 0.28 -12.40 -9.18
C VAL A 47 0.55 -11.17 -10.03
N ILE A 48 1.27 -10.21 -9.44
CA ILE A 48 1.67 -8.96 -10.10
C ILE A 48 2.54 -9.23 -11.33
N THR A 49 2.29 -8.50 -12.38
CA THR A 49 3.12 -8.46 -13.58
C THR A 49 3.70 -7.06 -13.78
N LYS A 50 4.78 -6.94 -14.54
CA LYS A 50 5.30 -5.62 -14.96
C LYS A 50 4.27 -4.84 -15.76
N GLN A 51 3.43 -5.53 -16.53
CA GLN A 51 2.37 -4.90 -17.32
C GLN A 51 1.30 -4.25 -16.43
N ASP A 52 0.97 -4.83 -15.28
CA ASP A 52 0.05 -4.20 -14.32
C ASP A 52 0.58 -2.84 -13.86
N LEU A 53 1.90 -2.71 -13.62
CA LEU A 53 2.53 -1.43 -13.25
C LEU A 53 2.54 -0.42 -14.39
N ILE A 54 2.73 -0.87 -15.63
CA ILE A 54 2.71 -0.01 -16.81
C ILE A 54 1.29 0.53 -17.05
N ASP A 55 0.28 -0.33 -16.94
CA ASP A 55 -1.10 -0.01 -17.28
C ASP A 55 -1.85 0.77 -16.18
N CYS A 56 -1.38 0.71 -14.92
CA CYS A 56 -2.08 1.41 -13.87
C CYS A 56 -1.88 2.93 -13.93
N ASP A 57 -2.89 3.66 -13.47
CA ASP A 57 -2.82 5.11 -13.26
C ASP A 57 -2.27 5.45 -11.86
N ALA A 58 -2.36 4.51 -10.90
CA ALA A 58 -1.90 4.69 -9.52
C ALA A 58 -1.59 3.35 -8.84
N LEU A 59 -0.81 3.39 -7.76
CA LEU A 59 -0.37 2.22 -6.99
C LEU A 59 -0.58 2.40 -5.49
N ALA A 60 -1.24 1.43 -4.83
CA ALA A 60 -1.15 1.24 -3.38
C ALA A 60 -0.27 0.02 -3.11
N PHE A 61 0.78 0.18 -2.29
CA PHE A 61 1.78 -0.87 -2.07
C PHE A 61 1.97 -1.18 -0.58
N GLY A 62 1.78 -2.44 -0.19
CA GLY A 62 1.85 -2.85 1.21
C GLY A 62 2.53 -4.18 1.48
N THR A 63 3.30 -4.24 2.58
CA THR A 63 3.82 -5.50 3.15
C THR A 63 3.82 -5.42 4.66
N PRO A 64 3.85 -6.56 5.38
CA PRO A 64 4.14 -6.54 6.79
C PRO A 64 5.58 -6.09 7.02
N THR A 65 5.87 -5.56 8.21
CA THR A 65 7.24 -5.27 8.61
C THR A 65 8.06 -6.55 8.73
N ARG A 66 9.27 -6.52 8.23
CA ARG A 66 10.31 -7.52 8.42
C ARG A 66 11.59 -6.83 8.87
N PHE A 67 11.78 -6.77 10.20
CA PHE A 67 12.92 -6.05 10.81
C PHE A 67 13.00 -4.58 10.34
N GLY A 68 11.85 -3.89 10.27
CA GLY A 68 11.76 -2.49 9.81
C GLY A 68 11.84 -2.30 8.29
N MET A 69 11.76 -3.37 7.51
CA MET A 69 11.86 -3.35 6.04
C MET A 69 10.69 -4.10 5.39
N MET A 70 10.55 -3.96 4.07
CA MET A 70 9.59 -4.74 3.29
C MET A 70 9.88 -6.23 3.33
N ALA A 71 8.85 -7.03 3.06
CA ALA A 71 9.01 -8.47 2.89
C ALA A 71 9.90 -8.81 1.69
N ALA A 72 10.65 -9.92 1.78
CA ALA A 72 11.59 -10.36 0.74
C ALA A 72 10.93 -10.52 -0.63
N GLN A 73 9.69 -11.02 -0.68
CA GLN A 73 8.92 -11.17 -1.91
C GLN A 73 8.76 -9.84 -2.66
N ALA A 74 8.48 -8.77 -1.94
CA ALA A 74 8.36 -7.43 -2.52
C ALA A 74 9.72 -6.94 -3.06
N LYS A 75 10.78 -7.08 -2.28
CA LYS A 75 12.12 -6.67 -2.70
C LYS A 75 12.57 -7.44 -3.96
N THR A 76 12.36 -8.76 -3.98
CA THR A 76 12.67 -9.60 -5.14
C THR A 76 11.93 -9.12 -6.40
N PHE A 77 10.62 -8.80 -6.28
CA PHE A 77 9.86 -8.28 -7.41
C PHE A 77 10.42 -6.93 -7.89
N TRP A 78 10.66 -5.97 -6.99
CA TRP A 78 11.18 -4.66 -7.39
C TRP A 78 12.54 -4.75 -8.08
N GLU A 79 13.41 -5.68 -7.71
CA GLU A 79 14.69 -5.92 -8.42
C GLU A 79 14.50 -6.33 -9.88
N THR A 80 13.37 -6.96 -10.22
CA THR A 80 13.10 -7.33 -11.62
C THR A 80 12.68 -6.15 -12.49
N THR A 81 12.33 -4.99 -11.92
CA THR A 81 11.71 -3.86 -12.63
C THR A 81 12.72 -2.83 -13.18
N SER A 82 14.01 -3.15 -13.21
CA SER A 82 15.07 -2.24 -13.68
C SER A 82 14.87 -1.75 -15.11
N ASP A 83 14.26 -2.58 -15.97
CA ASP A 83 13.91 -2.20 -17.34
C ASP A 83 12.79 -1.15 -17.40
N LEU A 84 11.82 -1.18 -16.48
CA LEU A 84 10.79 -0.17 -16.36
C LEU A 84 11.37 1.16 -15.86
N TRP A 85 12.30 1.07 -14.89
CA TRP A 85 13.02 2.22 -14.35
C TRP A 85 13.83 2.93 -15.44
N LEU A 86 14.62 2.20 -16.23
CA LEU A 86 15.40 2.77 -17.34
C LEU A 86 14.54 3.48 -18.39
N LYS A 87 13.30 3.01 -18.59
CA LYS A 87 12.36 3.58 -19.55
C LYS A 87 11.46 4.68 -18.95
N GLY A 88 11.56 4.96 -17.65
CA GLY A 88 10.72 5.94 -16.96
C GLY A 88 9.23 5.60 -16.95
N GLN A 89 8.85 4.31 -16.97
CA GLN A 89 7.47 3.86 -17.19
C GLN A 89 6.51 4.22 -16.05
N LEU A 90 7.04 4.52 -14.84
CA LEU A 90 6.25 4.83 -13.66
C LEU A 90 6.37 6.29 -13.21
N ILE A 91 7.10 7.14 -13.97
CA ILE A 91 7.26 8.54 -13.65
C ILE A 91 5.89 9.22 -13.54
N ASP A 92 5.74 10.05 -12.49
CA ASP A 92 4.56 10.87 -12.18
C ASP A 92 3.27 10.09 -11.85
N LYS A 93 3.33 8.76 -11.74
CA LYS A 93 2.18 8.01 -11.22
C LYS A 93 2.09 8.18 -9.71
N PRO A 94 0.91 8.53 -9.15
CA PRO A 94 0.73 8.63 -7.71
C PRO A 94 0.77 7.26 -7.04
N ALA A 95 1.39 7.20 -5.86
CA ALA A 95 1.48 5.98 -5.09
C ALA A 95 1.36 6.25 -3.59
N CYS A 96 0.82 5.29 -2.85
CA CYS A 96 0.78 5.27 -1.39
C CYS A 96 1.29 3.93 -0.87
N VAL A 97 1.69 3.92 0.40
CA VAL A 97 2.20 2.72 1.05
C VAL A 97 1.43 2.40 2.32
N PHE A 98 1.39 1.10 2.69
CA PHE A 98 0.76 0.64 3.92
C PHE A 98 1.49 -0.57 4.52
N SER A 99 1.42 -0.73 5.83
CA SER A 99 2.17 -1.78 6.54
C SER A 99 1.47 -2.25 7.80
N SER A 100 1.88 -3.40 8.32
CA SER A 100 1.43 -3.94 9.60
C SER A 100 2.60 -4.49 10.40
N SER A 101 2.56 -4.34 11.71
CA SER A 101 3.50 -4.93 12.66
C SER A 101 2.77 -5.59 13.82
N SER A 102 3.46 -6.47 14.56
CA SER A 102 2.90 -7.11 15.76
C SER A 102 2.86 -6.19 16.98
N SER A 103 3.60 -5.08 16.97
CA SER A 103 3.67 -4.15 18.11
C SER A 103 3.70 -2.70 17.65
N MET A 104 3.28 -1.78 18.53
CA MET A 104 3.19 -0.36 18.21
C MET A 104 4.52 0.24 17.74
N HIS A 105 5.62 -0.13 18.37
CA HIS A 105 6.97 0.32 18.02
C HIS A 105 7.76 -0.72 17.21
N GLY A 106 7.05 -1.63 16.51
CA GLY A 106 7.64 -2.73 15.75
C GLY A 106 8.25 -2.36 14.40
N GLY A 107 8.31 -1.06 14.07
CA GLY A 107 8.94 -0.54 12.84
C GLY A 107 7.96 -0.25 11.73
N ASN A 108 6.70 0.12 12.02
CA ASN A 108 5.73 0.51 11.00
C ASN A 108 6.25 1.68 10.16
N GLU A 109 6.70 2.78 10.78
CA GLU A 109 7.19 3.96 10.07
C GLU A 109 8.45 3.65 9.26
N ALA A 110 9.40 2.91 9.84
CA ALA A 110 10.60 2.49 9.13
C ALA A 110 10.26 1.66 7.89
N THR A 111 9.28 0.75 8.01
CA THR A 111 8.82 -0.08 6.89
C THR A 111 8.13 0.77 5.81
N LEU A 112 7.26 1.70 6.19
CA LEU A 112 6.59 2.60 5.24
C LEU A 112 7.60 3.44 4.46
N LEU A 113 8.62 3.99 5.13
CA LEU A 113 9.70 4.71 4.46
C LEU A 113 10.51 3.78 3.54
N ASN A 114 10.80 2.55 3.98
CA ASN A 114 11.47 1.56 3.14
C ASN A 114 10.67 1.15 1.91
N LEU A 115 9.34 0.98 2.04
CA LEU A 115 8.42 0.73 0.91
C LEU A 115 8.43 1.87 -0.10
N SER A 116 8.60 3.10 0.36
CA SER A 116 8.61 4.30 -0.46
C SER A 116 9.87 4.42 -1.35
N LEU A 117 10.99 3.85 -0.94
CA LEU A 117 12.26 4.01 -1.65
C LEU A 117 12.22 3.51 -3.12
N PRO A 118 11.77 2.29 -3.43
CA PRO A 118 11.69 1.85 -4.84
C PRO A 118 10.72 2.71 -5.64
N LEU A 119 9.64 3.21 -5.05
CA LEU A 119 8.68 4.08 -5.72
C LEU A 119 9.31 5.41 -6.10
N LEU A 120 10.07 6.02 -5.18
CA LEU A 120 10.84 7.24 -5.46
C LEU A 120 11.89 7.02 -6.57
N HIS A 121 12.62 5.91 -6.54
CA HIS A 121 13.56 5.57 -7.60
C HIS A 121 12.89 5.43 -8.97
N HIS A 122 11.66 4.95 -9.01
CA HIS A 122 10.85 4.88 -10.23
C HIS A 122 10.23 6.22 -10.64
N GLY A 123 10.43 7.31 -9.87
CA GLY A 123 9.89 8.63 -10.17
C GLY A 123 8.41 8.80 -9.83
N MET A 124 7.84 7.90 -9.01
CA MET A 124 6.44 8.00 -8.59
C MET A 124 6.23 9.13 -7.56
N MET A 125 5.04 9.70 -7.54
CA MET A 125 4.63 10.69 -6.55
C MET A 125 4.06 10.04 -5.31
N LEU A 126 4.77 10.15 -4.18
CA LEU A 126 4.34 9.57 -2.91
C LEU A 126 3.23 10.39 -2.25
N LEU A 127 2.17 9.72 -1.83
CA LEU A 127 1.04 10.28 -1.12
C LEU A 127 1.01 9.71 0.31
N GLY A 128 1.32 10.56 1.29
CA GLY A 128 1.13 10.25 2.70
C GLY A 128 -0.32 10.50 3.14
N VAL A 129 -0.58 10.38 4.44
CA VAL A 129 -1.84 10.71 5.08
C VAL A 129 -1.76 12.14 5.61
N PRO A 130 -2.58 13.07 5.14
CA PRO A 130 -2.54 14.45 5.63
C PRO A 130 -3.22 14.58 7.00
N TYR A 131 -2.81 15.58 7.78
CA TYR A 131 -3.31 15.82 9.14
C TYR A 131 -4.72 16.43 9.21
N ASP A 132 -5.39 16.63 8.07
CA ASP A 132 -6.84 16.87 8.03
C ASP A 132 -7.67 15.58 8.23
N VAL A 133 -7.00 14.42 8.29
CA VAL A 133 -7.56 13.14 8.74
C VAL A 133 -7.42 13.07 10.27
N PRO A 134 -8.50 13.32 11.04
CA PRO A 134 -8.41 13.49 12.50
C PRO A 134 -7.94 12.21 13.20
N GLU A 135 -8.18 11.05 12.61
CA GLU A 135 -7.75 9.75 13.13
C GLU A 135 -6.23 9.64 13.34
N LEU A 136 -5.42 10.46 12.64
CA LEU A 136 -3.97 10.51 12.90
C LEU A 136 -3.61 11.06 14.28
N LEU A 137 -4.46 11.93 14.84
CA LEU A 137 -4.27 12.50 16.19
C LEU A 137 -4.92 11.63 17.26
N ASP A 138 -6.01 10.92 16.91
CA ASP A 138 -6.82 10.17 17.85
C ASP A 138 -6.40 8.70 17.98
N THR A 139 -5.64 8.17 17.03
CA THR A 139 -5.26 6.75 17.03
C THR A 139 -4.41 6.37 18.24
N THR A 140 -4.72 5.22 18.83
CA THR A 140 -3.93 4.57 19.88
C THR A 140 -3.30 3.26 19.40
N SER A 141 -3.33 3.02 18.09
CA SER A 141 -2.75 1.83 17.44
C SER A 141 -2.01 2.23 16.16
N GLY A 142 -2.36 1.68 15.00
CA GLY A 142 -1.75 2.06 13.73
C GLY A 142 -2.24 3.42 13.23
N GLY A 143 -1.56 3.92 12.20
CA GLY A 143 -1.83 5.20 11.56
C GLY A 143 -0.65 6.16 11.66
N THR A 144 -0.10 6.57 10.51
CA THR A 144 1.02 7.49 10.44
C THR A 144 0.86 8.43 9.23
N PRO A 145 1.52 9.61 9.24
CA PRO A 145 1.51 10.49 8.07
C PRO A 145 2.28 9.91 6.86
N TYR A 146 3.13 8.91 7.08
CA TYR A 146 3.92 8.26 6.01
C TYR A 146 3.11 7.24 5.20
N GLY A 147 1.98 6.79 5.73
CA GLY A 147 1.09 5.79 5.13
C GLY A 147 0.20 5.13 6.17
N ALA A 148 -0.77 4.35 5.73
CA ALA A 148 -1.61 3.57 6.63
C ALA A 148 -0.80 2.47 7.32
N SER A 149 -1.02 2.27 8.62
CA SER A 149 -0.39 1.18 9.36
C SER A 149 -1.37 0.49 10.30
N HIS A 150 -1.05 -0.74 10.70
CA HIS A 150 -1.85 -1.56 11.61
C HIS A 150 -0.97 -2.21 12.67
N VAL A 151 -1.47 -2.31 13.89
CA VAL A 151 -0.85 -3.03 14.99
C VAL A 151 -1.60 -4.33 15.25
N ALA A 152 -1.09 -5.43 14.67
CA ALA A 152 -1.75 -6.74 14.68
C ALA A 152 -1.75 -7.45 16.04
N GLY A 153 -0.97 -6.97 17.01
CA GLY A 153 -0.82 -7.61 18.32
C GLY A 153 0.14 -8.79 18.31
N LYS A 154 0.48 -9.27 19.50
CA LYS A 154 1.47 -10.35 19.72
C LYS A 154 1.15 -11.62 18.93
N ASP A 155 -0.12 -11.98 18.86
CA ASP A 155 -0.58 -13.22 18.21
C ASP A 155 -1.16 -12.95 16.81
N ASN A 156 -0.96 -11.75 16.25
CA ASN A 156 -1.53 -11.28 14.99
C ASN A 156 -3.07 -11.42 14.93
N SER A 157 -3.73 -11.30 16.09
CA SER A 157 -5.17 -11.52 16.23
C SER A 157 -5.99 -10.23 16.24
N ASN A 158 -5.35 -9.06 16.38
CA ASN A 158 -6.06 -7.80 16.37
C ASN A 158 -6.65 -7.56 14.98
N GLN A 159 -7.94 -7.21 14.95
CA GLN A 159 -8.58 -6.70 13.75
C GLN A 159 -8.21 -5.22 13.57
N LEU A 160 -8.37 -4.70 12.36
CA LEU A 160 -8.22 -3.27 12.12
C LEU A 160 -9.17 -2.49 13.04
N SER A 161 -8.62 -1.56 13.81
CA SER A 161 -9.42 -0.60 14.58
C SER A 161 -10.21 0.33 13.65
N GLU A 162 -11.24 1.00 14.15
CA GLU A 162 -11.99 1.96 13.33
C GLU A 162 -11.13 3.13 12.87
N CYS A 163 -10.17 3.59 13.67
CA CYS A 163 -9.20 4.60 13.24
C CYS A 163 -8.34 4.10 12.08
N GLU A 164 -7.80 2.89 12.17
CA GLU A 164 -6.98 2.30 11.12
C GLU A 164 -7.76 2.10 9.81
N LYS A 165 -9.02 1.64 9.88
CA LYS A 165 -9.90 1.53 8.72
C LYS A 165 -10.15 2.88 8.06
N ARG A 166 -10.46 3.92 8.86
CA ARG A 166 -10.70 5.28 8.34
C ARG A 166 -9.45 5.84 7.68
N ILE A 167 -8.26 5.60 8.25
CA ILE A 167 -6.99 5.98 7.64
C ILE A 167 -6.77 5.24 6.31
N CYS A 168 -7.05 3.94 6.23
CA CYS A 168 -6.99 3.19 4.97
C CYS A 168 -7.94 3.78 3.91
N ARG A 169 -9.17 4.14 4.31
CA ARG A 169 -10.15 4.79 3.41
C ARG A 169 -9.70 6.17 2.96
N ALA A 170 -9.12 6.96 3.87
CA ALA A 170 -8.57 8.28 3.53
C ALA A 170 -7.43 8.18 2.50
N VAL A 171 -6.53 7.20 2.67
CA VAL A 171 -5.46 6.90 1.71
C VAL A 171 -6.03 6.50 0.35
N GLY A 172 -7.00 5.59 0.31
CA GLY A 172 -7.66 5.15 -0.93
C GLY A 172 -8.36 6.32 -1.65
N THR A 173 -9.12 7.13 -0.92
CA THR A 173 -9.80 8.31 -1.45
C THR A 173 -8.80 9.32 -2.02
N ARG A 174 -7.72 9.60 -1.28
CA ARG A 174 -6.68 10.53 -1.74
C ARG A 174 -5.99 10.04 -3.00
N LEU A 175 -5.64 8.75 -3.04
CA LEU A 175 -5.00 8.13 -4.20
C LEU A 175 -5.88 8.25 -5.45
N PHE A 176 -7.17 7.92 -5.34
CA PHE A 176 -8.13 8.07 -6.42
C PHE A 176 -8.25 9.52 -6.91
N ASN A 177 -8.41 10.46 -5.98
CA ASN A 177 -8.59 11.88 -6.30
C ASN A 177 -7.38 12.47 -7.03
N ILE A 178 -6.17 12.11 -6.62
CA ILE A 178 -4.94 12.58 -7.30
C ILE A 178 -4.78 11.92 -8.66
N ALA A 179 -4.96 10.61 -8.76
CA ALA A 179 -4.91 9.91 -10.04
C ALA A 179 -5.93 10.48 -11.05
N SER A 180 -7.14 10.80 -10.59
CA SER A 180 -8.20 11.40 -11.43
C SER A 180 -7.86 12.79 -11.94
N LYS A 181 -7.05 13.58 -11.21
CA LYS A 181 -6.62 14.91 -11.61
C LYS A 181 -5.47 14.89 -12.61
N LEU A 182 -4.70 13.80 -12.63
CA LEU A 182 -3.51 13.65 -13.48
C LEU A 182 -3.82 12.96 -14.82
N LYS A 183 -4.96 12.29 -14.92
CA LYS A 183 -5.42 11.63 -16.14
C LYS A 183 -6.18 12.60 -17.04
#